data_5038a7d3912615062bd375f9ad7997ac
#
_entry.id   5038a7d3912615062bd375f9ad7997ac
#
_cell.length_a   1.000
_cell.length_b   1.000
_cell.length_c   1.000
_cell.angle_alpha   90.00
_cell.angle_beta   90.00
_cell.angle_gamma   90.00
#
_symmetry.space_group_name_H-M   'P 1'
#
loop_
_entity.id
_entity.type
_entity.pdbx_description
1 polymer ?
#
loop_
_entity_poly.entity_id
_entity_poly.type
_entity_poly.pdbx_seq_one_letter_code
_entity_poly.pdbx_strand_id
1 'polypeptide(L)'
;GMVPARNLSVNNYQFTLINYTQPVYYLRLKMIDQDGRFVYSSVIVVRMSGGKNQISIYPNPAVDFVNAELGSNARGNYSIQLTDAAGRTVNIKTITNAQPNQLITMQRNGLASGVYVLKIVSSHYNETTLTKVVFK
;
A
#
# COMPACT_ATOMS: atom_id res chain seq x y z
N GLY A 1 16.07 10.08 16.59
CA GLY A 1 15.76 11.33 17.29
C GLY A 1 16.03 11.22 18.78
N MET A 2 16.10 12.32 19.45
CA MET A 2 16.35 12.42 20.89
C MET A 2 15.21 13.22 21.53
N VAL A 3 14.71 12.74 22.67
CA VAL A 3 13.69 13.42 23.46
C VAL A 3 14.27 13.67 24.86
N PRO A 4 14.29 14.92 25.37
CA PRO A 4 14.80 15.22 26.70
C PRO A 4 13.97 14.53 27.79
N ALA A 5 14.63 14.02 28.82
CA ALA A 5 13.96 13.43 29.97
C ALA A 5 13.28 14.53 30.82
N ARG A 6 12.09 14.19 31.34
CA ARG A 6 11.33 15.02 32.29
C ARG A 6 11.31 14.28 33.62
N ASN A 7 11.86 14.86 34.67
CA ASN A 7 11.92 14.25 36.00
C ASN A 7 10.58 14.39 36.75
N LEU A 8 9.53 13.76 36.23
CA LEU A 8 8.20 13.69 36.83
C LEU A 8 7.92 12.27 37.28
N SER A 9 6.96 12.10 38.18
CA SER A 9 6.51 10.79 38.70
C SER A 9 5.97 9.87 37.58
N VAL A 10 5.37 10.46 36.52
CA VAL A 10 4.95 9.80 35.29
C VAL A 10 5.37 10.65 34.11
N ASN A 11 6.07 10.07 33.17
CA ASN A 11 6.57 10.76 31.97
C ASN A 11 5.96 10.13 30.73
N ASN A 12 5.27 10.94 29.92
CA ASN A 12 4.82 10.57 28.59
C ASN A 12 5.73 11.20 27.55
N TYR A 13 6.31 10.38 26.68
CA TYR A 13 7.16 10.81 25.59
C TYR A 13 6.52 10.47 24.26
N GLN A 14 6.62 11.39 23.31
CA GLN A 14 6.15 11.20 21.95
C GLN A 14 7.28 11.54 20.97
N PHE A 15 7.49 10.68 20.02
CA PHE A 15 8.40 10.89 18.90
C PHE A 15 7.73 10.52 17.60
N THR A 16 7.73 11.40 16.62
CA THR A 16 7.13 11.16 15.31
C THR A 16 8.21 10.76 14.32
N LEU A 17 8.08 9.58 13.74
CA LEU A 17 8.88 9.16 12.61
C LEU A 17 8.38 9.85 11.34
N ILE A 18 9.29 10.55 10.67
CA ILE A 18 9.03 11.18 9.37
C ILE A 18 9.88 10.50 8.29
N ASN A 19 9.42 10.56 7.04
CA ASN A 19 10.13 10.00 5.88
C ASN A 19 10.39 8.48 5.98
N TYR A 20 9.42 7.73 6.47
CA TYR A 20 9.49 6.28 6.48
C TYR A 20 9.28 5.71 5.07
N THR A 21 10.20 4.88 4.62
CA THR A 21 10.21 4.27 3.28
C THR A 21 10.12 2.75 3.30
N GLN A 22 10.33 2.15 4.48
CA GLN A 22 10.34 0.70 4.65
C GLN A 22 8.99 0.18 5.17
N PRO A 23 8.57 -1.02 4.76
CA PRO A 23 7.32 -1.61 5.23
C PRO A 23 7.38 -2.12 6.67
N VAL A 24 8.57 -2.33 7.19
CA VAL A 24 8.80 -2.85 8.55
C VAL A 24 9.97 -2.12 9.18
N TYR A 25 9.78 -1.67 10.41
CA TYR A 25 10.81 -1.06 11.23
C TYR A 25 10.99 -1.85 12.53
N TYR A 26 12.24 -2.01 12.94
CA TYR A 26 12.62 -2.55 14.23
C TYR A 26 13.12 -1.39 15.09
N LEU A 27 12.34 -1.04 16.11
CA LEU A 27 12.61 0.12 16.94
C LEU A 27 12.95 -0.31 18.37
N ARG A 28 13.87 0.41 18.99
CA ARG A 28 14.16 0.31 20.41
C ARG A 28 14.47 1.68 20.98
N LEU A 29 14.24 1.85 22.25
CA LEU A 29 14.66 3.04 22.99
C LEU A 29 16.06 2.84 23.54
N LYS A 30 16.86 3.89 23.46
CA LYS A 30 18.11 4.01 24.22
C LYS A 30 17.85 5.05 25.31
N MET A 31 17.78 4.60 26.55
CA MET A 31 17.63 5.45 27.72
C MET A 31 19.03 5.77 28.24
N ILE A 32 19.35 7.07 28.34
CA ILE A 32 20.67 7.55 28.74
C ILE A 32 20.50 8.32 30.05
N ASP A 33 21.26 7.90 31.08
CA ASP A 33 21.34 8.59 32.36
C ASP A 33 22.27 9.81 32.31
N GLN A 34 22.18 10.66 33.32
CA GLN A 34 23.01 11.87 33.41
C GLN A 34 24.52 11.57 33.49
N ASP A 35 24.90 10.41 33.99
CA ASP A 35 26.28 9.93 34.07
C ASP A 35 26.80 9.32 32.74
N GLY A 36 25.98 9.31 31.69
CA GLY A 36 26.29 8.78 30.38
C GLY A 36 26.07 7.28 30.21
N ARG A 37 25.70 6.56 31.26
CA ARG A 37 25.29 5.16 31.18
C ARG A 37 23.99 5.04 30.39
N PHE A 38 23.78 3.90 29.74
CA PHE A 38 22.57 3.69 28.97
C PHE A 38 22.05 2.28 29.08
N VAL A 39 20.75 2.12 28.85
CA VAL A 39 20.05 0.86 28.74
C VAL A 39 19.19 0.88 27.50
N TYR A 40 19.06 -0.26 26.80
CA TYR A 40 18.14 -0.40 25.69
C TYR A 40 16.84 -1.07 26.16
N SER A 41 15.72 -0.61 25.61
CA SER A 41 14.46 -1.34 25.72
C SER A 41 14.49 -2.62 24.87
N SER A 42 13.48 -3.46 25.04
CA SER A 42 13.17 -4.51 24.07
C SER A 42 12.92 -3.89 22.68
N VAL A 43 13.23 -4.66 21.63
CA VAL A 43 12.92 -4.26 20.25
C VAL A 43 11.42 -4.44 20.01
N ILE A 44 10.76 -3.42 19.50
CA ILE A 44 9.41 -3.50 18.98
C ILE A 44 9.43 -3.54 17.46
N VAL A 45 8.53 -4.31 16.87
CA VAL A 45 8.37 -4.38 15.43
C VAL A 45 7.17 -3.53 15.03
N VAL A 46 7.43 -2.48 14.26
CA VAL A 46 6.37 -1.62 13.70
C VAL A 46 6.20 -1.98 12.23
N ARG A 47 5.04 -2.50 11.90
CA ARG A 47 4.63 -2.76 10.52
C ARG A 47 3.84 -1.56 10.04
N MET A 48 4.37 -0.90 9.00
CA MET A 48 3.71 0.24 8.39
C MET A 48 2.60 -0.25 7.47
N SER A 49 1.40 -0.30 7.98
CA SER A 49 0.20 -0.69 7.20
C SER A 49 -0.19 0.33 6.13
N GLY A 50 0.49 1.46 6.05
CA GLY A 50 0.15 2.58 5.18
C GLY A 50 1.09 2.83 4.00
N GLY A 51 2.10 1.99 3.77
CA GLY A 51 3.08 2.18 2.69
C GLY A 51 2.77 1.44 1.40
N LYS A 52 1.94 0.42 1.43
CA LYS A 52 1.47 -0.25 0.22
C LYS A 52 0.06 0.21 -0.08
N ASN A 53 -0.10 0.67 -1.29
CA ASN A 53 -1.39 0.92 -1.88
C ASN A 53 -2.16 -0.41 -1.91
N GLN A 54 -2.98 -0.65 -0.89
CA GLN A 54 -3.81 -1.86 -0.84
C GLN A 54 -4.85 -1.73 -1.93
N ILE A 55 -4.75 -2.58 -2.95
CA ILE A 55 -5.71 -2.64 -4.03
C ILE A 55 -6.52 -3.92 -3.86
N SER A 56 -7.83 -3.78 -3.76
CA SER A 56 -8.78 -4.90 -3.70
C SER A 56 -9.38 -5.13 -5.08
N ILE A 57 -9.40 -6.37 -5.54
CA ILE A 57 -9.90 -6.76 -6.86
C ILE A 57 -11.10 -7.69 -6.68
N TYR A 58 -12.28 -7.26 -7.14
CA TYR A 58 -13.51 -8.02 -7.02
C TYR A 58 -14.59 -7.63 -8.05
N PRO A 59 -15.55 -8.53 -8.36
CA PRO A 59 -15.53 -9.94 -8.03
C PRO A 59 -14.46 -10.70 -8.82
N ASN A 60 -13.98 -11.80 -8.26
CA ASN A 60 -13.07 -12.70 -8.98
C ASN A 60 -13.33 -14.14 -8.50
N PRO A 61 -13.98 -15.00 -9.31
CA PRO A 61 -14.31 -14.81 -10.73
C PRO A 61 -15.36 -13.72 -11.00
N ALA A 62 -15.24 -13.08 -12.16
CA ALA A 62 -16.12 -12.03 -12.66
C ALA A 62 -17.02 -12.53 -13.79
N VAL A 63 -18.14 -11.86 -14.03
CA VAL A 63 -19.05 -12.13 -15.16
C VAL A 63 -18.93 -10.98 -16.16
N ASP A 64 -19.40 -9.80 -15.80
CA ASP A 64 -19.49 -8.65 -16.71
C ASP A 64 -18.42 -7.59 -16.47
N PHE A 65 -17.90 -7.50 -15.26
CA PHE A 65 -16.88 -6.52 -14.88
C PHE A 65 -16.03 -7.01 -13.71
N VAL A 66 -14.90 -6.37 -13.54
CA VAL A 66 -14.06 -6.46 -12.36
C VAL A 66 -13.77 -5.06 -11.83
N ASN A 67 -13.85 -4.89 -10.54
CA ASN A 67 -13.51 -3.66 -9.84
C ASN A 67 -12.10 -3.75 -9.30
N ALA A 68 -11.36 -2.66 -9.42
CA ALA A 68 -10.17 -2.38 -8.66
C ALA A 68 -10.46 -1.23 -7.69
N GLU A 69 -10.52 -1.52 -6.41
CA GLU A 69 -10.67 -0.54 -5.36
C GLU A 69 -9.31 -0.15 -4.81
N LEU A 70 -8.97 1.12 -4.95
CA LEU A 70 -7.71 1.67 -4.45
C LEU A 70 -7.79 1.83 -2.93
N GLY A 71 -6.66 1.71 -2.25
CA GLY A 71 -6.60 1.85 -0.80
C GLY A 71 -6.90 3.25 -0.29
N SER A 72 -7.06 3.37 1.03
CA SER A 72 -7.34 4.64 1.73
C SER A 72 -6.24 5.71 1.59
N ASN A 73 -5.06 5.32 1.13
CA ASN A 73 -3.93 6.23 0.88
C ASN A 73 -3.71 6.52 -0.61
N ALA A 74 -4.64 6.09 -1.48
CA ALA A 74 -4.49 6.28 -2.92
C ALA A 74 -4.36 7.75 -3.28
N ARG A 75 -3.37 8.06 -4.12
CA ARG A 75 -3.10 9.40 -4.65
C ARG A 75 -2.17 9.31 -5.85
N GLY A 76 -2.12 10.38 -6.63
CA GLY A 76 -1.31 10.43 -7.84
C GLY A 76 -1.97 9.69 -9.00
N ASN A 77 -1.18 9.23 -9.94
CA ASN A 77 -1.68 8.65 -11.18
C ASN A 77 -1.56 7.12 -11.15
N TYR A 78 -2.57 6.48 -11.73
CA TYR A 78 -2.62 5.03 -11.89
C TYR A 78 -2.87 4.66 -13.35
N SER A 79 -2.18 3.62 -13.81
CA SER A 79 -2.48 2.93 -15.05
C SER A 79 -2.98 1.53 -14.74
N ILE A 80 -4.16 1.19 -15.24
CA ILE A 80 -4.82 -0.09 -15.04
C ILE A 80 -4.94 -0.77 -16.40
N GLN A 81 -4.33 -1.94 -16.55
CA GLN A 81 -4.24 -2.65 -17.81
C GLN A 81 -4.71 -4.09 -17.64
N LEU A 82 -5.66 -4.52 -18.47
CA LEU A 82 -6.12 -5.89 -18.56
C LEU A 82 -5.48 -6.55 -19.77
N THR A 83 -4.84 -7.69 -19.55
CA THR A 83 -4.08 -8.42 -20.57
C THR A 83 -4.62 -9.85 -20.69
N ASP A 84 -4.77 -10.37 -21.90
CA ASP A 84 -5.20 -11.75 -22.14
C ASP A 84 -4.05 -12.75 -21.96
N ALA A 85 -4.35 -14.03 -22.09
CA ALA A 85 -3.38 -15.12 -21.93
C ALA A 85 -2.27 -15.12 -23.00
N ALA A 86 -2.47 -14.44 -24.13
CA ALA A 86 -1.47 -14.24 -25.17
C ALA A 86 -0.58 -13.02 -24.95
N GLY A 87 -0.78 -12.30 -23.83
CA GLY A 87 -0.01 -11.09 -23.51
C GLY A 87 -0.50 -9.82 -24.20
N ARG A 88 -1.66 -9.86 -24.87
CA ARG A 88 -2.22 -8.67 -25.55
C ARG A 88 -3.04 -7.86 -24.55
N THR A 89 -2.82 -6.56 -24.54
CA THR A 89 -3.67 -5.64 -23.78
C THR A 89 -5.05 -5.52 -24.42
N VAL A 90 -6.08 -5.91 -23.67
CA VAL A 90 -7.48 -5.91 -24.13
C VAL A 90 -8.28 -4.74 -23.56
N ASN A 91 -7.82 -4.15 -22.48
CA ASN A 91 -8.42 -2.94 -21.90
C ASN A 91 -7.37 -2.15 -21.13
N ILE A 92 -7.48 -0.82 -21.16
CA ILE A 92 -6.61 0.07 -20.39
C ILE A 92 -7.41 1.26 -19.87
N LYS A 93 -7.14 1.65 -18.62
CA LYS A 93 -7.64 2.88 -18.00
C LYS A 93 -6.50 3.63 -17.31
N THR A 94 -6.55 4.94 -17.41
CA THR A 94 -5.64 5.83 -16.68
C THR A 94 -6.44 6.72 -15.75
N ILE A 95 -6.01 6.80 -14.51
CA ILE A 95 -6.57 7.67 -13.49
C ILE A 95 -5.54 8.73 -13.16
N THR A 96 -5.94 9.98 -13.23
CA THR A 96 -5.14 11.13 -12.79
C THR A 96 -5.69 11.63 -11.46
N ASN A 97 -4.81 11.95 -10.51
CA ASN A 97 -5.19 12.42 -9.17
C ASN A 97 -6.19 11.49 -8.46
N ALA A 98 -5.82 10.22 -8.36
CA ALA A 98 -6.61 9.21 -7.67
C ALA A 98 -6.98 9.65 -6.25
N GLN A 99 -8.20 9.30 -5.84
CA GLN A 99 -8.73 9.59 -4.52
C GLN A 99 -8.67 8.34 -3.62
N PRO A 100 -8.60 8.52 -2.30
CA PRO A 100 -8.74 7.41 -1.35
C PRO A 100 -10.00 6.59 -1.62
N ASN A 101 -9.84 5.25 -1.57
CA ASN A 101 -10.92 4.27 -1.80
C ASN A 101 -11.62 4.41 -3.16
N GLN A 102 -10.94 4.97 -4.14
CA GLN A 102 -11.51 5.13 -5.49
C GLN A 102 -11.77 3.78 -6.15
N LEU A 103 -12.99 3.60 -6.64
CA LEU A 103 -13.42 2.42 -7.38
C LEU A 103 -13.20 2.61 -8.87
N ILE A 104 -12.54 1.64 -9.51
CA ILE A 104 -12.26 1.64 -10.94
C ILE A 104 -12.82 0.35 -11.52
N THR A 105 -13.84 0.47 -12.37
CA THR A 105 -14.50 -0.67 -13.00
C THR A 105 -13.90 -0.93 -14.38
N MET A 106 -13.45 -2.16 -14.61
CA MET A 106 -13.03 -2.68 -15.91
C MET A 106 -14.14 -3.58 -16.47
N GLN A 107 -14.81 -3.11 -17.50
CA GLN A 107 -15.88 -3.86 -18.15
C GLN A 107 -15.31 -5.00 -19.00
N ARG A 108 -16.02 -6.12 -19.06
CA ARG A 108 -15.68 -7.27 -19.91
C ARG A 108 -15.74 -6.95 -21.41
N ASN A 109 -16.72 -6.16 -21.83
CA ASN A 109 -16.86 -5.65 -23.22
C ASN A 109 -16.72 -6.74 -24.30
N GLY A 110 -17.41 -7.88 -24.12
CA GLY A 110 -17.38 -8.97 -25.09
C GLY A 110 -16.11 -9.83 -25.08
N LEU A 111 -15.21 -9.67 -24.12
CA LEU A 111 -14.09 -10.57 -23.93
C LEU A 111 -14.56 -12.00 -23.66
N ALA A 112 -13.88 -13.00 -24.21
CA ALA A 112 -14.18 -14.39 -23.96
C ALA A 112 -14.03 -14.77 -22.49
N SER A 113 -14.72 -15.82 -22.07
CA SER A 113 -14.45 -16.46 -20.79
C SER A 113 -13.02 -16.96 -20.74
N GLY A 114 -12.36 -16.78 -19.62
CA GLY A 114 -10.95 -17.19 -19.52
C GLY A 114 -10.18 -16.44 -18.44
N VAL A 115 -8.87 -16.62 -18.49
CA VAL A 115 -7.92 -16.03 -17.54
C VAL A 115 -7.27 -14.80 -18.14
N TYR A 116 -7.25 -13.74 -17.38
CA TYR A 116 -6.63 -12.46 -17.70
C TYR A 116 -5.71 -12.02 -16.58
N VAL A 117 -4.78 -11.13 -16.90
CA VAL A 117 -3.93 -10.48 -15.89
C VAL A 117 -4.28 -9.01 -15.81
N LEU A 118 -4.66 -8.57 -14.63
CA LEU A 118 -4.84 -7.15 -14.31
C LEU A 118 -3.54 -6.61 -13.74
N LYS A 119 -2.93 -5.66 -14.46
CA LYS A 119 -1.74 -4.93 -14.05
C LYS A 119 -2.14 -3.52 -13.63
N ILE A 120 -1.78 -3.14 -12.42
CA ILE A 120 -2.02 -1.79 -11.89
C ILE A 120 -0.68 -1.19 -11.51
N VAL A 121 -0.36 -0.05 -12.10
CA VAL A 121 0.86 0.71 -11.85
C VAL A 121 0.51 2.02 -11.18
N SER A 122 1.10 2.27 -10.03
CA SER A 122 1.03 3.56 -9.34
C SER A 122 2.32 4.34 -9.60
N SER A 123 2.21 5.51 -10.23
CA SER A 123 3.36 6.38 -10.46
C SER A 123 3.84 7.06 -9.18
N HIS A 124 2.92 7.33 -8.23
CA HIS A 124 3.26 7.97 -6.97
C HIS A 124 4.06 7.07 -6.03
N TYR A 125 3.65 5.78 -5.96
CA TYR A 125 4.32 4.80 -5.09
C TYR A 125 5.44 4.03 -5.81
N ASN A 126 5.56 4.20 -7.13
CA ASN A 126 6.45 3.40 -7.98
C ASN A 126 6.24 1.89 -7.77
N GLU A 127 4.97 1.50 -7.66
CA GLU A 127 4.54 0.13 -7.39
C GLU A 127 3.76 -0.45 -8.55
N THR A 128 3.91 -1.75 -8.77
CA THR A 128 3.14 -2.54 -9.73
C THR A 128 2.46 -3.68 -9.01
N THR A 129 1.14 -3.76 -9.15
CA THR A 129 0.31 -4.89 -8.69
C THR A 129 -0.11 -5.73 -9.89
N LEU A 130 0.07 -7.03 -9.80
CA LEU A 130 -0.39 -8.01 -10.79
C LEU A 130 -1.38 -8.96 -10.12
N THR A 131 -2.55 -9.12 -10.70
CA THR A 131 -3.59 -10.02 -10.19
C THR A 131 -4.22 -10.81 -11.33
N LYS A 132 -4.36 -12.13 -11.13
CA LYS A 132 -5.13 -12.96 -12.03
C LYS A 132 -6.62 -12.66 -11.89
N VAL A 133 -7.29 -12.41 -13.00
CA VAL A 133 -8.75 -12.22 -13.11
C VAL A 133 -9.33 -13.34 -13.97
N VAL A 134 -10.43 -13.91 -13.52
CA VAL A 134 -11.12 -14.97 -14.27
C VAL A 134 -12.49 -14.44 -14.68
N PHE A 135 -12.77 -14.35 -15.98
CA PHE A 135 -14.12 -14.15 -16.51
C PHE A 135 -14.79 -15.49 -16.81
N LYS A 136 -15.99 -15.66 -16.27
CA LYS A 136 -16.85 -16.84 -16.52
C LYS A 136 -17.73 -16.64 -17.75
#